data_190b5c1aec0935c7880f1788f47fd1d4
#
_entry.id   190b5c1aec0935c7880f1788f47fd1d4
#
_cell.length_a   1.000
_cell.length_b   1.000
_cell.length_c   1.000
_cell.angle_alpha   90.00
_cell.angle_beta   90.00
_cell.angle_gamma   90.00
#
_symmetry.space_group_name_H-M   'P 1'
#
loop_
_entity.id
_entity.type
_entity.pdbx_description
1 polymer ?
#
loop_
_entity_poly.entity_id
_entity_poly.type
_entity_poly.pdbx_seq_one_letter_code
_entity_poly.pdbx_strand_id
1 'polypeptide(L)'
;MKVLSGAKFLGKKVREFITKRGFVQACATFLTNPHLTNFAKGTIYTGPAKSVCVPGLNCYSCPAATGACPIGAFQAVVGSSKFSFSYYITGILILFGTLLGRFICGFLCPFGWVQDLLHKI
;
A
#
# COMPACT_ATOMS: atom_id res chain seq x y z
N MET A 1 -24.53 17.21 30.41
CA MET A 1 -23.34 16.43 30.82
C MET A 1 -23.26 15.00 30.24
N LYS A 2 -24.32 14.39 29.75
CA LYS A 2 -24.29 13.03 29.16
C LYS A 2 -23.70 12.95 27.75
N VAL A 3 -23.73 14.01 26.96
CA VAL A 3 -23.22 14.05 25.58
C VAL A 3 -21.69 13.98 25.53
N LEU A 4 -20.99 14.61 26.47
CA LEU A 4 -19.53 14.60 26.57
C LEU A 4 -18.94 13.23 26.96
N SER A 5 -19.70 12.41 27.71
CA SER A 5 -19.26 11.04 28.07
C SER A 5 -19.34 10.10 26.88
N GLY A 6 -20.36 10.23 26.03
CA GLY A 6 -20.49 9.45 24.80
C GLY A 6 -19.40 9.76 23.78
N ALA A 7 -19.04 11.03 23.64
CA ALA A 7 -17.97 11.46 22.74
C ALA A 7 -16.58 10.91 23.14
N LYS A 8 -16.29 10.85 24.44
CA LYS A 8 -15.05 10.26 24.96
C LYS A 8 -14.99 8.74 24.75
N PHE A 9 -16.12 8.06 24.89
CA PHE A 9 -16.18 6.60 24.66
C PHE A 9 -16.04 6.25 23.17
N LEU A 10 -16.70 7.01 22.31
CA LEU A 10 -16.54 6.88 20.85
C LEU A 10 -15.09 7.15 20.44
N GLY A 11 -14.48 8.20 20.99
CA GLY A 11 -13.08 8.54 20.72
C GLY A 11 -12.11 7.43 21.14
N LYS A 12 -12.34 6.76 22.25
CA LYS A 12 -11.50 5.62 22.69
C LYS A 12 -11.64 4.43 21.75
N LYS A 13 -12.86 4.08 21.35
CA LYS A 13 -13.13 2.95 20.45
C LYS A 13 -12.58 3.20 19.03
N VAL A 14 -12.73 4.43 18.54
CA VAL A 14 -12.14 4.87 17.27
C VAL A 14 -10.62 4.83 17.35
N ARG A 15 -10.02 5.28 18.45
CA ARG A 15 -8.57 5.23 18.66
C ARG A 15 -8.03 3.79 18.69
N GLU A 16 -8.72 2.87 19.35
CA GLU A 16 -8.34 1.44 19.35
C GLU A 16 -8.44 0.84 17.94
N PHE A 17 -9.50 1.16 17.20
CA PHE A 17 -9.66 0.71 15.82
C PHE A 17 -8.55 1.24 14.91
N ILE A 18 -8.22 2.53 15.02
CA ILE A 18 -7.13 3.17 14.27
C ILE A 18 -5.77 2.55 14.64
N THR A 19 -5.55 2.24 15.93
CA THR A 19 -4.30 1.61 16.39
C THR A 19 -4.15 0.19 15.84
N LYS A 20 -5.21 -0.62 15.87
CA LYS A 20 -5.22 -1.96 15.29
C LYS A 20 -5.03 -1.93 13.77
N ARG A 21 -5.70 -1.01 13.07
CA ARG A 21 -5.53 -0.78 11.64
C ARG A 21 -4.10 -0.37 11.32
N GLY A 22 -3.54 0.59 12.06
CA GLY A 22 -2.16 1.05 11.89
C GLY A 22 -1.14 -0.06 12.09
N PHE A 23 -1.36 -0.98 13.02
CA PHE A 23 -0.50 -2.14 13.22
C PHE A 23 -0.54 -3.09 12.01
N VAL A 24 -1.72 -3.40 11.49
CA VAL A 24 -1.87 -4.23 10.29
C VAL A 24 -1.20 -3.57 9.07
N GLN A 25 -1.40 -2.26 8.90
CA GLN A 25 -0.76 -1.49 7.81
C GLN A 25 0.76 -1.48 7.94
N ALA A 26 1.30 -1.32 9.14
CA ALA A 26 2.74 -1.39 9.39
C ALA A 26 3.30 -2.77 9.04
N CYS A 27 2.66 -3.85 9.48
CA CYS A 27 3.06 -5.21 9.13
C CYS A 27 3.01 -5.46 7.62
N ALA A 28 1.95 -5.03 6.95
CA ALA A 28 1.81 -5.14 5.50
C ALA A 28 2.91 -4.36 4.77
N THR A 29 3.23 -3.15 5.24
CA THR A 29 4.29 -2.31 4.68
C THR A 29 5.66 -2.99 4.78
N PHE A 30 6.01 -3.53 5.94
CA PHE A 30 7.28 -4.23 6.13
C PHE A 30 7.36 -5.54 5.34
N LEU A 31 6.25 -6.27 5.22
CA LEU A 31 6.17 -7.48 4.40
C LEU A 31 6.38 -7.21 2.91
N THR A 32 5.80 -6.13 2.40
CA THR A 32 5.90 -5.76 0.98
C THR A 32 7.20 -5.03 0.64
N ASN A 33 7.90 -4.47 1.66
CA ASN A 33 9.13 -3.70 1.50
C ASN A 33 10.27 -4.20 2.41
N PRO A 34 10.71 -5.47 2.30
CA PRO A 34 11.76 -6.00 3.17
C PRO A 34 13.15 -5.44 2.88
N HIS A 35 13.36 -4.85 1.70
CA HIS A 35 14.67 -4.38 1.24
C HIS A 35 14.95 -2.90 1.60
N LEU A 36 14.60 -2.48 2.82
CA LEU A 36 14.81 -1.11 3.28
C LEU A 36 16.29 -0.66 3.24
N THR A 37 17.23 -1.59 3.37
CA THR A 37 18.67 -1.33 3.25
C THR A 37 19.09 -0.81 1.88
N ASN A 38 18.30 -1.07 0.85
CA ASN A 38 18.57 -0.59 -0.50
C ASN A 38 18.42 0.94 -0.62
N PHE A 39 17.64 1.57 0.26
CA PHE A 39 17.59 3.04 0.34
C PHE A 39 18.95 3.64 0.70
N ALA A 40 19.66 3.04 1.66
CA ALA A 40 20.99 3.49 2.05
C ALA A 40 22.04 3.22 0.96
N LYS A 41 21.87 2.14 0.19
CA LYS A 41 22.78 1.75 -0.90
C LYS A 41 22.49 2.43 -2.23
N GLY A 42 21.34 3.09 -2.37
CA GLY A 42 20.90 3.71 -3.64
C GLY A 42 20.63 2.73 -4.77
N THR A 43 20.39 1.46 -4.48
CA THR A 43 20.14 0.40 -5.46
C THR A 43 18.68 -0.01 -5.47
N ILE A 44 18.13 -0.24 -6.68
CA ILE A 44 16.76 -0.71 -6.87
C ILE A 44 16.78 -2.23 -6.95
N TYR A 45 15.88 -2.87 -6.20
CA TYR A 45 15.68 -4.32 -6.32
C TYR A 45 15.06 -4.65 -7.68
N THR A 46 15.72 -5.48 -8.47
CA THR A 46 15.30 -5.89 -9.81
C THR A 46 15.07 -7.40 -9.96
N GLY A 47 14.83 -8.08 -8.83
CA GLY A 47 14.60 -9.53 -8.81
C GLY A 47 13.28 -9.95 -9.47
N PRO A 48 13.09 -11.26 -9.75
CA PRO A 48 11.89 -11.80 -10.41
C PRO A 48 10.61 -11.56 -9.60
N ALA A 49 10.71 -11.39 -8.28
CA ALA A 49 9.57 -11.08 -7.42
C ALA A 49 8.93 -9.72 -7.74
N LYS A 50 9.64 -8.81 -8.43
CA LYS A 50 9.11 -7.51 -8.85
C LYS A 50 8.00 -7.61 -9.92
N SER A 51 7.92 -8.73 -10.63
CA SER A 51 6.84 -9.01 -11.58
C SER A 51 5.52 -9.40 -10.89
N VAL A 52 5.57 -9.74 -9.60
CA VAL A 52 4.38 -10.10 -8.82
C VAL A 52 3.65 -8.83 -8.39
N CYS A 53 2.37 -8.74 -8.75
CA CYS A 53 1.53 -7.63 -8.31
C CYS A 53 1.10 -7.81 -6.85
N VAL A 54 1.36 -6.78 -6.04
CA VAL A 54 0.90 -6.70 -4.65
C VAL A 54 -0.32 -5.78 -4.54
N PRO A 55 -1.27 -6.08 -3.65
CA PRO A 55 -2.52 -5.33 -3.57
C PRO A 55 -2.40 -3.94 -2.94
N GLY A 56 -1.23 -3.52 -2.51
CA GLY A 56 -0.99 -2.19 -1.92
C GLY A 56 -0.42 -1.20 -2.92
N LEU A 57 -0.53 0.11 -2.63
CA LEU A 57 0.08 1.16 -3.43
C LEU A 57 1.60 1.17 -3.17
N ASN A 58 2.33 0.44 -4.00
CA ASN A 58 3.78 0.25 -3.88
C ASN A 58 4.45 0.65 -5.20
N CYS A 59 5.35 1.61 -5.16
CA CYS A 59 5.97 2.13 -6.37
C CYS A 59 6.88 1.07 -7.03
N TYR A 60 6.76 0.89 -8.35
CA TYR A 60 7.61 -0.02 -9.10
C TYR A 60 9.11 0.32 -8.97
N SER A 61 9.44 1.61 -8.95
CA SER A 61 10.82 2.11 -8.82
C SER A 61 11.30 2.20 -7.36
N CYS A 62 10.49 1.81 -6.37
CA CYS A 62 10.91 1.86 -4.98
C CYS A 62 12.05 0.86 -4.70
N PRO A 63 13.19 1.32 -4.13
CA PRO A 63 14.33 0.45 -3.83
C PRO A 63 13.99 -0.65 -2.82
N ALA A 64 13.12 -0.38 -1.87
CA ALA A 64 12.73 -1.32 -0.82
C ALA A 64 11.68 -2.33 -1.26
N ALA A 65 10.90 -2.02 -2.28
CA ALA A 65 9.74 -2.81 -2.69
C ALA A 65 10.13 -4.12 -3.37
N THR A 66 9.62 -5.23 -2.89
CA THR A 66 9.78 -6.55 -3.51
C THR A 66 8.80 -6.72 -4.66
N GLY A 67 7.55 -6.27 -4.50
CA GLY A 67 6.53 -6.31 -5.55
C GLY A 67 6.04 -4.92 -5.94
N ALA A 68 5.36 -4.82 -7.07
CA ALA A 68 4.78 -3.57 -7.55
C ALA A 68 3.25 -3.61 -7.47
N CYS A 69 2.62 -2.47 -7.20
CA CYS A 69 1.16 -2.39 -7.30
C CYS A 69 0.73 -2.43 -8.78
N PRO A 70 -0.50 -2.88 -9.08
CA PRO A 70 -0.99 -2.94 -10.45
C PRO A 70 -0.95 -1.59 -11.18
N ILE A 71 -1.18 -0.49 -10.46
CA ILE A 71 -1.14 0.87 -11.03
C ILE A 71 0.30 1.25 -11.40
N GLY A 72 1.28 0.99 -10.52
CA GLY A 72 2.69 1.27 -10.79
C GLY A 72 3.24 0.40 -11.91
N ALA A 73 2.86 -0.87 -11.97
CA ALA A 73 3.21 -1.77 -13.05
C ALA A 73 2.61 -1.31 -14.39
N PHE A 74 1.35 -0.87 -14.38
CA PHE A 74 0.69 -0.32 -15.57
C PHE A 74 1.38 0.94 -16.08
N GLN A 75 1.75 1.87 -15.18
CA GLN A 75 2.53 3.06 -15.53
C GLN A 75 3.88 2.71 -16.17
N ALA A 76 4.58 1.72 -15.62
CA ALA A 76 5.87 1.28 -16.16
C ALA A 76 5.74 0.71 -17.58
N VAL A 77 4.66 -0.03 -17.86
CA VAL A 77 4.38 -0.58 -19.19
C VAL A 77 4.02 0.51 -20.18
N VAL A 78 3.15 1.45 -19.78
CA VAL A 78 2.73 2.57 -20.66
C VAL A 78 3.88 3.53 -20.94
N GLY A 79 4.76 3.75 -19.96
CA GLY A 79 5.95 4.61 -20.11
C GLY A 79 7.10 3.99 -20.88
N SER A 80 7.04 2.70 -21.20
CA SER A 80 8.10 2.05 -21.97
C SER A 80 8.02 2.39 -23.46
N SER A 81 9.17 2.54 -24.10
CA SER A 81 9.26 2.82 -25.55
C SER A 81 8.68 1.70 -26.44
N LYS A 82 8.54 0.50 -25.88
CA LYS A 82 7.90 -0.66 -26.52
C LYS A 82 6.58 -0.95 -25.82
N PHE A 83 5.55 -0.16 -26.10
CA PHE A 83 4.23 -0.35 -25.55
C PHE A 83 3.64 -1.68 -26.03
N SER A 84 3.48 -2.62 -25.09
CA SER A 84 2.67 -3.81 -25.29
C SER A 84 1.60 -3.86 -24.19
N PHE A 85 0.34 -3.94 -24.60
CA PHE A 85 -0.77 -3.97 -23.65
C PHE A 85 -0.72 -5.26 -22.81
N SER A 86 -0.64 -5.12 -21.48
CA SER A 86 -0.59 -6.25 -20.58
C SER A 86 -1.99 -6.56 -20.02
N TYR A 87 -2.62 -7.57 -20.55
CA TYR A 87 -3.91 -8.07 -20.04
C TYR A 87 -3.84 -8.57 -18.60
N TYR A 88 -2.70 -9.10 -18.20
CA TYR A 88 -2.47 -9.56 -16.81
C TYR A 88 -2.61 -8.42 -15.80
N ILE A 89 -1.90 -7.32 -16.03
CA ILE A 89 -1.91 -6.15 -15.12
C ILE A 89 -3.30 -5.52 -15.07
N THR A 90 -3.94 -5.37 -16.24
CA THR A 90 -5.28 -4.81 -16.35
C THR A 90 -6.32 -5.70 -15.67
N GLY A 91 -6.24 -7.02 -15.86
CA GLY A 91 -7.12 -7.99 -15.22
C GLY A 91 -7.01 -7.97 -13.69
N ILE A 92 -5.79 -7.95 -13.16
CA ILE A 92 -5.55 -7.84 -11.71
C ILE A 92 -6.05 -6.51 -11.16
N LEU A 93 -5.83 -5.40 -11.86
CA LEU A 93 -6.30 -4.08 -11.45
C LEU A 93 -7.83 -4.04 -11.33
N ILE A 94 -8.54 -4.57 -12.32
CA ILE A 94 -10.00 -4.66 -12.32
C ILE A 94 -10.48 -5.58 -11.19
N LEU A 95 -9.86 -6.76 -11.03
CA LEU A 95 -10.23 -7.73 -10.02
C LEU A 95 -10.10 -7.15 -8.60
N PHE A 96 -8.96 -6.56 -8.28
CA PHE A 96 -8.75 -5.96 -6.97
C PHE A 96 -9.60 -4.70 -6.75
N GLY A 97 -9.81 -3.89 -7.78
CA GLY A 97 -10.66 -2.70 -7.71
C GLY A 97 -12.12 -3.03 -7.43
N THR A 98 -12.66 -4.06 -8.07
CA THR A 98 -14.08 -4.45 -7.93
C THR A 98 -14.36 -5.26 -6.66
N LEU A 99 -13.48 -6.20 -6.30
CA LEU A 99 -13.73 -7.12 -5.19
C LEU A 99 -13.31 -6.55 -3.83
N LEU A 100 -12.17 -5.88 -3.77
CA LEU A 100 -11.57 -5.47 -2.51
C LEU A 100 -11.56 -3.95 -2.31
N GLY A 101 -11.73 -3.17 -3.35
CA GLY A 101 -11.90 -1.72 -3.33
C GLY A 101 -11.20 -1.00 -2.18
N ARG A 102 -12.01 -0.41 -1.29
CA ARG A 102 -11.54 0.37 -0.14
C ARG A 102 -10.80 -0.44 0.93
N PHE A 103 -10.98 -1.76 0.98
CA PHE A 103 -10.33 -2.61 1.98
C PHE A 103 -8.81 -2.61 1.80
N ILE A 104 -8.34 -2.73 0.56
CA ILE A 104 -6.90 -2.68 0.24
C ILE A 104 -6.30 -1.34 0.65
N CYS A 105 -6.95 -0.23 0.28
CA CYS A 105 -6.48 1.11 0.64
C CYS A 105 -6.50 1.37 2.15
N GLY A 106 -7.44 0.77 2.87
CA GLY A 106 -7.60 0.95 4.29
C GLY A 106 -6.66 0.12 5.17
N PHE A 107 -6.25 -1.07 4.73
CA PHE A 107 -5.52 -2.03 5.57
C PHE A 107 -4.18 -2.48 5.02
N LEU A 108 -4.01 -2.55 3.71
CA LEU A 108 -2.83 -3.11 3.07
C LEU A 108 -1.92 -2.06 2.41
N CYS A 109 -2.42 -0.83 2.23
CA CYS A 109 -1.70 0.19 1.51
C CYS A 109 -0.66 0.88 2.41
N PRO A 110 0.65 0.84 2.08
CA PRO A 110 1.69 1.57 2.80
C PRO A 110 1.46 3.07 2.82
N PHE A 111 0.92 3.62 1.74
CA PHE A 111 0.61 5.05 1.62
C PHE A 111 -0.48 5.48 2.61
N GLY A 112 -1.48 4.64 2.85
CA GLY A 112 -2.52 4.89 3.86
C GLY A 112 -1.93 4.97 5.27
N TRP A 113 -0.92 4.16 5.58
CA TRP A 113 -0.23 4.21 6.87
C TRP A 113 0.56 5.52 7.05
N VAL A 114 1.28 5.96 6.03
CA VAL A 114 2.00 7.25 6.06
C VAL A 114 1.02 8.40 6.23
N GLN A 115 -0.12 8.37 5.56
CA GLN A 115 -1.17 9.38 5.68
C GLN A 115 -1.78 9.44 7.08
N ASP A 116 -2.06 8.27 7.68
CA ASP A 116 -2.55 8.20 9.07
C ASP A 116 -1.51 8.70 10.07
N LEU A 117 -0.21 8.50 9.80
CA LEU A 117 0.88 9.01 10.62
C LEU A 117 0.98 10.53 10.54
N LEU A 118 0.91 11.08 9.34
CA LEU A 118 0.94 12.54 9.12
C LEU A 118 -0.27 13.26 9.73
N HIS A 119 -1.44 12.61 9.73
CA HIS A 119 -2.63 13.19 10.35
C HIS A 119 -2.54 13.23 11.89
N LYS A 120 -1.61 12.50 12.48
CA LYS A 120 -1.40 12.42 13.93
C LYS A 120 -0.46 13.52 14.47
N ILE A 121 0.30 14.15 13.58
CA ILE A 121 1.21 15.26 13.85
C ILE A 121 0.45 16.59 13.74
#